data_382837d02650c97670f2a21a7c07e6c9
#
_entry.id   382837d02650c97670f2a21a7c07e6c9
#
_cell.length_a   1.000
_cell.length_b   1.000
_cell.length_c   1.000
_cell.angle_alpha   90.00
_cell.angle_beta   90.00
_cell.angle_gamma   90.00
#
_symmetry.space_group_name_H-M   'P 1'
#
loop_
_entity.id
_entity.type
_entity.pdbx_description
1 polymer ?
#
loop_
_entity_poly.entity_id
_entity_poly.type
_entity_poly.pdbx_seq_one_letter_code
_entity_poly.pdbx_strand_id
1 'polypeptide(L)'
;KGIRELMDWQRADSTIFAPVPAGNYDSELPMQMLASVGYYGFWTYYMGTADSATIGYVYPNVKKYIHVWKTDAQGLAIPRKGGWTWGDWGENKDMELLFSQWYIIALQGYERMARLTGDTAEADWAQATADRARTAFHQKYWNGSYYVSPSHKGLPDDRPQALAVVSGTLPDTLYPALRPFFGQQYHASPYMEKYVLQALCLMGYHQDALNRMKLRYRAMTDSPLTTLWEGWGIGSEGFGGGTYNHAWSGGPLTVMSQYIAGIEPTAPAFRRFRVSPHPAHLNQIRAVVPLSGKREIRLSLDKDSRRCDIVLEVPQGTEACFCLPDGYTG
;
A
#
# COMPACT_ATOMS: atom_id res chain seq x y z
N LYS A 1 -3.80 -14.51 -14.14
CA LYS A 1 -3.51 -15.91 -13.81
C LYS A 1 -3.21 -16.02 -12.31
N GLY A 2 -2.17 -15.40 -11.76
CA GLY A 2 -1.75 -15.57 -10.36
C GLY A 2 -2.84 -15.33 -9.31
N ILE A 3 -3.70 -14.31 -9.50
CA ILE A 3 -4.82 -14.03 -8.58
C ILE A 3 -5.80 -15.21 -8.51
N ARG A 4 -6.18 -15.78 -9.66
CA ARG A 4 -7.07 -16.95 -9.69
C ARG A 4 -6.40 -18.16 -9.07
N GLU A 5 -5.15 -18.40 -9.42
CA GLU A 5 -4.37 -19.52 -8.92
C GLU A 5 -4.24 -19.48 -7.39
N LEU A 6 -4.00 -18.30 -6.79
CA LEU A 6 -3.99 -18.16 -5.33
C LEU A 6 -5.33 -18.60 -4.70
N MET A 7 -6.45 -18.27 -5.33
CA MET A 7 -7.77 -18.62 -4.82
C MET A 7 -8.16 -20.07 -5.12
N ASP A 8 -7.70 -20.64 -6.23
CA ASP A 8 -7.98 -22.05 -6.59
C ASP A 8 -7.33 -23.04 -5.59
N TRP A 9 -6.28 -22.59 -4.90
CA TRP A 9 -5.60 -23.37 -3.85
C TRP A 9 -6.15 -23.08 -2.43
N GLN A 10 -7.27 -22.38 -2.29
CA GLN A 10 -7.89 -22.15 -0.98
C GLN A 10 -8.23 -23.48 -0.31
N ARG A 11 -7.88 -23.61 0.96
CA ARG A 11 -8.13 -24.81 1.75
C ARG A 11 -9.61 -24.97 2.10
N ALA A 12 -9.99 -26.20 2.50
CA ALA A 12 -11.36 -26.52 2.93
C ALA A 12 -11.83 -25.67 4.13
N ASP A 13 -10.92 -25.28 5.02
CA ASP A 13 -11.17 -24.38 6.15
C ASP A 13 -11.23 -22.91 5.77
N SER A 14 -11.17 -22.61 4.47
CA SER A 14 -11.21 -21.28 3.89
C SER A 14 -9.94 -20.44 4.12
N THR A 15 -8.87 -21.01 4.67
CA THR A 15 -7.58 -20.33 4.74
C THR A 15 -6.87 -20.34 3.39
N ILE A 16 -5.94 -19.40 3.23
CA ILE A 16 -5.11 -19.25 2.03
C ILE A 16 -3.66 -19.37 2.47
N PHE A 17 -2.84 -20.01 1.67
CA PHE A 17 -1.44 -20.19 1.97
C PHE A 17 -0.53 -19.70 0.84
N ALA A 18 0.74 -19.60 1.12
CA ALA A 18 1.77 -19.18 0.16
C ALA A 18 3.06 -20.00 0.40
N PRO A 19 3.88 -20.14 -0.65
CA PRO A 19 3.63 -19.80 -2.05
C PRO A 19 2.75 -20.82 -2.78
N VAL A 20 2.06 -20.39 -3.84
CA VAL A 20 1.29 -21.30 -4.69
C VAL A 20 1.68 -21.11 -6.16
N PRO A 21 1.78 -22.19 -6.92
CA PRO A 21 1.78 -23.60 -6.51
C PRO A 21 3.16 -23.99 -5.93
N ALA A 22 3.22 -24.63 -4.80
CA ALA A 22 4.50 -25.02 -4.19
C ALA A 22 4.64 -26.51 -3.87
N GLY A 23 3.59 -27.30 -4.03
CA GLY A 23 3.57 -28.74 -3.92
C GLY A 23 4.00 -29.34 -2.57
N ASN A 24 5.05 -28.83 -1.98
CA ASN A 24 5.64 -29.31 -0.71
C ASN A 24 5.64 -28.25 0.40
N TYR A 25 5.04 -27.11 0.17
CA TYR A 25 4.99 -26.02 1.13
C TYR A 25 3.54 -25.58 1.35
N ASP A 26 3.14 -25.52 2.58
CA ASP A 26 1.75 -25.31 2.98
C ASP A 26 1.70 -24.45 4.24
N SER A 27 2.13 -23.20 4.09
CA SER A 27 2.17 -22.27 5.22
C SER A 27 1.24 -21.08 4.99
N GLU A 28 0.30 -20.87 5.89
CA GLU A 28 -0.48 -19.66 5.91
C GLU A 28 0.37 -18.51 6.47
N LEU A 29 0.41 -17.40 5.73
CA LEU A 29 0.99 -16.13 6.17
C LEU A 29 -0.16 -15.10 6.32
N PRO A 30 -0.84 -15.05 7.48
CA PRO A 30 -2.14 -14.35 7.60
C PRO A 30 -2.11 -12.89 7.16
N MET A 31 -1.10 -12.10 7.56
CA MET A 31 -1.02 -10.69 7.17
C MET A 31 -0.74 -10.51 5.67
N GLN A 32 0.11 -11.38 5.09
CA GLN A 32 0.37 -11.35 3.65
C GLN A 32 -0.88 -11.68 2.84
N MET A 33 -1.68 -12.62 3.32
CA MET A 33 -2.94 -12.96 2.66
C MET A 33 -3.94 -11.81 2.75
N LEU A 34 -4.03 -11.11 3.89
CA LEU A 34 -4.84 -9.89 4.01
C LEU A 34 -4.37 -8.80 3.02
N ALA A 35 -3.06 -8.58 2.93
CA ALA A 35 -2.49 -7.63 1.96
C ALA A 35 -2.83 -8.02 0.51
N SER A 36 -2.73 -9.32 0.19
CA SER A 36 -2.96 -9.85 -1.16
C SER A 36 -4.43 -9.74 -1.59
N VAL A 37 -5.38 -10.15 -0.74
CA VAL A 37 -6.81 -10.14 -1.10
C VAL A 37 -7.46 -8.78 -0.93
N GLY A 38 -6.80 -7.83 -0.27
CA GLY A 38 -7.34 -6.54 0.10
C GLY A 38 -7.16 -5.45 -0.97
N TYR A 39 -7.13 -4.21 -0.47
CA TYR A 39 -7.07 -3.01 -1.32
C TYR A 39 -5.82 -2.96 -2.20
N TYR A 40 -4.64 -3.20 -1.63
CA TYR A 40 -3.36 -3.09 -2.35
C TYR A 40 -3.02 -4.30 -3.22
N GLY A 41 -3.74 -5.42 -3.06
CA GLY A 41 -3.65 -6.58 -3.93
C GLY A 41 -4.73 -6.60 -5.01
N PHE A 42 -5.81 -7.33 -4.74
CA PHE A 42 -6.85 -7.60 -5.76
C PHE A 42 -7.59 -6.37 -6.24
N TRP A 43 -7.88 -5.39 -5.35
CA TRP A 43 -8.52 -4.17 -5.81
C TRP A 43 -7.62 -3.30 -6.68
N THR A 44 -6.33 -3.18 -6.32
CA THR A 44 -5.36 -2.46 -7.17
C THR A 44 -5.18 -3.13 -8.54
N TYR A 45 -5.19 -4.46 -8.60
CA TYR A 45 -5.22 -5.18 -9.87
C TYR A 45 -6.43 -4.76 -10.73
N TYR A 46 -7.63 -4.73 -10.15
CA TYR A 46 -8.82 -4.29 -10.86
C TYR A 46 -8.72 -2.85 -11.35
N MET A 47 -8.23 -1.95 -10.50
CA MET A 47 -8.01 -0.54 -10.88
C MET A 47 -7.02 -0.39 -12.03
N GLY A 48 -6.00 -1.23 -12.10
CA GLY A 48 -5.03 -1.23 -13.19
C GLY A 48 -5.53 -1.87 -14.50
N THR A 49 -6.45 -2.85 -14.43
CA THR A 49 -6.80 -3.70 -15.58
C THR A 49 -8.25 -3.60 -16.05
N ALA A 50 -9.17 -3.20 -15.18
CA ALA A 50 -10.63 -3.30 -15.35
C ALA A 50 -11.14 -4.75 -15.56
N ASP A 51 -10.38 -5.77 -15.15
CA ASP A 51 -10.77 -7.18 -15.27
C ASP A 51 -11.78 -7.57 -14.18
N SER A 52 -13.03 -7.17 -14.35
CA SER A 52 -14.14 -7.53 -13.44
C SER A 52 -14.44 -9.03 -13.44
N ALA A 53 -14.15 -9.74 -14.54
CA ALA A 53 -14.39 -11.18 -14.62
C ALA A 53 -13.46 -11.95 -13.65
N THR A 54 -12.20 -11.54 -13.53
CA THR A 54 -11.29 -12.14 -12.53
C THR A 54 -11.72 -11.80 -11.12
N ILE A 55 -12.15 -10.57 -10.84
CA ILE A 55 -12.69 -10.22 -9.50
C ILE A 55 -13.92 -11.03 -9.17
N GLY A 56 -14.88 -11.14 -10.09
CA GLY A 56 -16.07 -11.97 -9.88
C GLY A 56 -15.74 -13.45 -9.62
N TYR A 57 -14.72 -13.98 -10.30
CA TYR A 57 -14.25 -15.35 -10.10
C TYR A 57 -13.68 -15.58 -8.68
N VAL A 58 -12.85 -14.66 -8.20
CA VAL A 58 -12.18 -14.83 -6.88
C VAL A 58 -13.01 -14.35 -5.70
N TYR A 59 -14.03 -13.53 -5.93
CA TYR A 59 -14.84 -12.92 -4.87
C TYR A 59 -15.43 -13.92 -3.86
N PRO A 60 -16.04 -15.06 -4.26
CA PRO A 60 -16.56 -16.04 -3.30
C PRO A 60 -15.51 -16.61 -2.35
N ASN A 61 -14.28 -16.78 -2.84
CA ASN A 61 -13.15 -17.26 -2.06
C ASN A 61 -12.63 -16.19 -1.09
N VAL A 62 -12.53 -14.95 -1.56
CA VAL A 62 -12.16 -13.80 -0.71
C VAL A 62 -13.20 -13.61 0.41
N LYS A 63 -14.49 -13.70 0.10
CA LYS A 63 -15.59 -13.66 1.10
C LYS A 63 -15.37 -14.68 2.20
N LYS A 64 -15.14 -15.95 1.85
CA LYS A 64 -14.84 -17.01 2.82
C LYS A 64 -13.62 -16.67 3.68
N TYR A 65 -12.53 -16.20 3.07
CA TYR A 65 -11.31 -15.88 3.77
C TYR A 65 -11.48 -14.70 4.75
N ILE A 66 -12.16 -13.64 4.35
CA ILE A 66 -12.43 -12.49 5.23
C ILE A 66 -13.24 -12.92 6.46
N HIS A 67 -14.20 -13.83 6.30
CA HIS A 67 -15.00 -14.35 7.42
C HIS A 67 -14.30 -15.38 8.32
N VAL A 68 -13.12 -15.88 7.94
CA VAL A 68 -12.24 -16.64 8.86
C VAL A 68 -11.71 -15.75 9.98
N TRP A 69 -11.53 -14.46 9.72
CA TRP A 69 -11.03 -13.49 10.69
C TRP A 69 -12.10 -13.16 11.74
N LYS A 70 -11.67 -13.13 13.00
CA LYS A 70 -12.51 -12.76 14.14
C LYS A 70 -12.06 -11.42 14.70
N THR A 71 -12.97 -10.73 15.34
CA THR A 71 -12.68 -9.49 16.06
C THR A 71 -12.99 -9.66 17.54
N ASP A 72 -12.31 -8.89 18.39
CA ASP A 72 -12.64 -8.76 19.79
C ASP A 72 -13.94 -7.93 20.01
N ALA A 73 -14.33 -7.74 21.25
CA ALA A 73 -15.54 -6.99 21.60
C ALA A 73 -15.48 -5.52 21.14
N GLN A 74 -14.30 -4.95 20.98
CA GLN A 74 -14.06 -3.60 20.48
C GLN A 74 -14.09 -3.51 18.96
N GLY A 75 -13.94 -4.64 18.27
CA GLY A 75 -13.91 -4.71 16.80
C GLY A 75 -12.50 -4.79 16.20
N LEU A 76 -11.46 -4.96 17.04
CA LEU A 76 -10.09 -5.15 16.58
C LEU A 76 -9.86 -6.60 16.15
N ALA A 77 -9.07 -6.79 15.10
CA ALA A 77 -8.74 -8.12 14.60
C ALA A 77 -8.00 -8.94 15.65
N ILE A 78 -8.48 -10.16 15.91
CA ILE A 78 -7.77 -11.13 16.74
C ILE A 78 -6.64 -11.74 15.90
N PRO A 79 -5.36 -11.62 16.32
CA PRO A 79 -4.23 -12.15 15.58
C PRO A 79 -4.35 -13.65 15.31
N ARG A 80 -4.09 -14.05 14.07
CA ARG A 80 -4.03 -15.44 13.64
C ARG A 80 -2.56 -15.85 13.52
N LYS A 81 -2.22 -17.04 14.05
CA LYS A 81 -0.83 -17.53 13.98
C LYS A 81 -0.45 -18.00 12.58
N GLY A 82 -1.36 -18.70 11.88
CA GLY A 82 -1.04 -19.35 10.61
C GLY A 82 0.10 -20.35 10.72
N GLY A 83 0.73 -20.64 9.61
CA GLY A 83 1.97 -21.44 9.57
C GLY A 83 3.20 -20.57 9.88
N TRP A 84 3.14 -19.29 9.56
CA TRP A 84 4.20 -18.33 9.84
C TRP A 84 3.60 -16.93 10.08
N THR A 85 3.80 -16.43 11.29
CA THR A 85 3.37 -15.08 11.68
C THR A 85 4.39 -14.05 11.22
N TRP A 86 4.45 -13.83 9.89
CA TRP A 86 5.36 -12.89 9.28
C TRP A 86 4.66 -11.52 9.07
N GLY A 87 5.22 -10.46 9.63
CA GLY A 87 4.69 -9.09 9.49
C GLY A 87 5.55 -8.15 8.66
N ASP A 88 6.80 -8.46 8.52
CA ASP A 88 7.82 -7.82 7.70
C ASP A 88 9.20 -8.41 8.07
N TRP A 89 10.24 -8.10 7.29
CA TRP A 89 11.62 -8.32 7.70
C TRP A 89 12.09 -7.27 8.73
N GLY A 90 13.17 -7.60 9.45
CA GLY A 90 13.73 -6.75 10.50
C GLY A 90 13.07 -6.94 11.86
N GLU A 91 13.46 -6.08 12.79
CA GLU A 91 13.06 -6.12 14.20
C GLU A 91 12.00 -5.06 14.53
N ASN A 92 11.69 -4.90 15.81
CA ASN A 92 10.78 -3.87 16.35
C ASN A 92 9.38 -3.85 15.72
N LYS A 93 8.86 -5.04 15.35
CA LYS A 93 7.51 -5.17 14.79
C LYS A 93 6.45 -5.14 15.88
N ASP A 94 5.58 -4.16 15.84
CA ASP A 94 4.35 -4.15 16.66
C ASP A 94 3.28 -4.96 15.95
N MET A 95 3.31 -6.28 16.21
CA MET A 95 2.47 -7.25 15.51
C MET A 95 0.98 -7.03 15.75
N GLU A 96 0.58 -6.56 16.95
CA GLU A 96 -0.82 -6.29 17.30
C GLU A 96 -1.38 -5.15 16.43
N LEU A 97 -0.58 -4.11 16.22
CA LEU A 97 -0.96 -3.01 15.33
C LEU A 97 -0.98 -3.42 13.87
N LEU A 98 0.02 -4.19 13.42
CA LEU A 98 0.11 -4.63 12.02
C LEU A 98 -1.07 -5.51 11.61
N PHE A 99 -1.47 -6.47 12.45
CA PHE A 99 -2.65 -7.30 12.19
C PHE A 99 -3.92 -6.47 12.00
N SER A 100 -4.15 -5.55 12.94
CA SER A 100 -5.35 -4.71 12.90
C SER A 100 -5.39 -3.82 11.66
N GLN A 101 -4.26 -3.21 11.28
CA GLN A 101 -4.21 -2.33 10.11
C GLN A 101 -4.35 -3.09 8.79
N TRP A 102 -3.71 -4.25 8.65
CA TRP A 102 -3.90 -5.07 7.46
C TRP A 102 -5.33 -5.60 7.32
N TYR A 103 -5.99 -5.91 8.44
CA TYR A 103 -7.40 -6.29 8.41
C TYR A 103 -8.30 -5.15 7.93
N ILE A 104 -8.10 -3.93 8.43
CA ILE A 104 -8.82 -2.74 7.97
C ILE A 104 -8.64 -2.53 6.46
N ILE A 105 -7.39 -2.60 5.97
CA ILE A 105 -7.06 -2.44 4.55
C ILE A 105 -7.68 -3.58 3.70
N ALA A 106 -7.70 -4.79 4.22
CA ALA A 106 -8.35 -5.92 3.56
C ALA A 106 -9.87 -5.70 3.42
N LEU A 107 -10.52 -5.23 4.49
CA LEU A 107 -11.95 -4.89 4.47
C LEU A 107 -12.28 -3.79 3.46
N GLN A 108 -11.40 -2.78 3.30
CA GLN A 108 -11.57 -1.73 2.29
C GLN A 108 -11.56 -2.27 0.85
N GLY A 109 -10.66 -3.22 0.57
CA GLY A 109 -10.64 -3.89 -0.74
C GLY A 109 -11.84 -4.81 -0.93
N TYR A 110 -12.19 -5.56 0.09
CA TYR A 110 -13.33 -6.47 0.08
C TYR A 110 -14.66 -5.74 -0.11
N GLU A 111 -14.88 -4.62 0.59
CA GLU A 111 -16.05 -3.75 0.42
C GLU A 111 -16.25 -3.35 -1.05
N ARG A 112 -15.18 -2.90 -1.72
CA ARG A 112 -15.22 -2.51 -3.12
C ARG A 112 -15.50 -3.67 -4.06
N MET A 113 -14.93 -4.83 -3.79
CA MET A 113 -15.20 -6.05 -4.57
C MET A 113 -16.65 -6.50 -4.39
N ALA A 114 -17.20 -6.44 -3.18
CA ALA A 114 -18.58 -6.76 -2.89
C ALA A 114 -19.55 -5.83 -3.65
N ARG A 115 -19.30 -4.51 -3.66
CA ARG A 115 -20.10 -3.57 -4.48
C ARG A 115 -19.99 -3.86 -5.96
N LEU A 116 -18.81 -4.17 -6.46
CA LEU A 116 -18.57 -4.48 -7.86
C LEU A 116 -19.35 -5.74 -8.30
N THR A 117 -19.48 -6.72 -7.41
CA THR A 117 -20.20 -7.98 -7.68
C THR A 117 -21.69 -7.93 -7.32
N GLY A 118 -22.18 -6.82 -6.78
CA GLY A 118 -23.60 -6.62 -6.41
C GLY A 118 -23.97 -7.17 -5.03
N ASP A 119 -23.02 -7.61 -4.21
CA ASP A 119 -23.26 -8.10 -2.85
C ASP A 119 -23.26 -6.92 -1.86
N THR A 120 -24.35 -6.14 -1.89
CA THR A 120 -24.47 -4.90 -1.11
C THR A 120 -24.47 -5.15 0.40
N ALA A 121 -25.07 -6.25 0.85
CA ALA A 121 -25.10 -6.59 2.28
C ALA A 121 -23.70 -6.84 2.82
N GLU A 122 -22.85 -7.54 2.08
CA GLU A 122 -21.44 -7.75 2.45
C GLU A 122 -20.62 -6.46 2.37
N ALA A 123 -20.91 -5.62 1.38
CA ALA A 123 -20.25 -4.32 1.27
C ALA A 123 -20.53 -3.45 2.50
N ASP A 124 -21.80 -3.36 2.91
CA ASP A 124 -22.20 -2.57 4.08
C ASP A 124 -21.66 -3.16 5.39
N TRP A 125 -21.64 -4.48 5.52
CA TRP A 125 -20.99 -5.16 6.64
C TRP A 125 -19.48 -4.86 6.72
N ALA A 126 -18.77 -4.95 5.59
CA ALA A 126 -17.34 -4.71 5.53
C ALA A 126 -17.00 -3.24 5.87
N GLN A 127 -17.76 -2.29 5.34
CA GLN A 127 -17.64 -0.88 5.65
C GLN A 127 -17.82 -0.62 7.15
N ALA A 128 -18.96 -1.08 7.72
CA ALA A 128 -19.25 -0.89 9.14
C ALA A 128 -18.20 -1.55 10.05
N THR A 129 -17.67 -2.71 9.65
CA THR A 129 -16.62 -3.41 10.40
C THR A 129 -15.30 -2.66 10.33
N ALA A 130 -14.91 -2.13 9.17
CA ALA A 130 -13.71 -1.32 9.01
C ALA A 130 -13.78 -0.02 9.83
N ASP A 131 -14.92 0.66 9.82
CA ASP A 131 -15.12 1.92 10.56
C ASP A 131 -15.05 1.70 12.07
N ARG A 132 -15.68 0.64 12.57
CA ARG A 132 -15.57 0.24 13.97
C ARG A 132 -14.13 -0.10 14.35
N ALA A 133 -13.42 -0.85 13.51
CA ALA A 133 -12.04 -1.21 13.76
C ALA A 133 -11.10 0.01 13.77
N ARG A 134 -11.28 0.99 12.84
CA ARG A 134 -10.52 2.26 12.84
C ARG A 134 -10.72 3.03 14.14
N THR A 135 -11.97 3.19 14.55
CA THR A 135 -12.33 3.92 15.78
C THR A 135 -11.69 3.26 17.00
N ALA A 136 -11.85 1.94 17.15
CA ALA A 136 -11.29 1.18 18.26
C ALA A 136 -9.75 1.23 18.26
N PHE A 137 -9.12 1.11 17.09
CA PHE A 137 -7.68 1.20 16.95
C PHE A 137 -7.15 2.56 17.40
N HIS A 138 -7.75 3.64 16.93
CA HIS A 138 -7.34 4.99 17.28
C HIS A 138 -7.50 5.23 18.80
N GLN A 139 -8.63 4.87 19.37
CA GLN A 139 -8.90 5.04 20.80
C GLN A 139 -7.95 4.24 21.69
N LYS A 140 -7.59 3.01 21.29
CA LYS A 140 -6.81 2.10 22.12
C LYS A 140 -5.31 2.39 22.07
N TYR A 141 -4.77 2.77 20.89
CA TYR A 141 -3.34 2.74 20.67
C TYR A 141 -2.69 4.11 20.44
N TRP A 142 -3.46 5.18 20.20
CA TRP A 142 -2.91 6.52 20.03
C TRP A 142 -2.46 7.13 21.35
N ASN A 143 -1.18 7.50 21.47
CA ASN A 143 -0.63 8.06 22.70
C ASN A 143 -0.45 9.60 22.67
N GLY A 144 -0.99 10.26 21.62
CA GLY A 144 -0.83 11.70 21.40
C GLY A 144 0.21 12.06 20.34
N SER A 145 1.10 11.13 19.96
CA SER A 145 2.16 11.36 18.97
C SER A 145 2.29 10.24 17.94
N TYR A 146 2.07 8.99 18.35
CA TYR A 146 2.12 7.81 17.49
C TYR A 146 1.30 6.67 18.10
N TYR A 147 1.10 5.59 17.33
CA TYR A 147 0.44 4.38 17.81
C TYR A 147 1.46 3.41 18.41
N VAL A 148 1.10 2.81 19.54
CA VAL A 148 1.91 1.75 20.17
C VAL A 148 0.99 0.79 20.94
N SER A 149 1.21 -0.52 20.81
CA SER A 149 0.46 -1.48 21.61
C SER A 149 1.09 -1.67 23.00
N PRO A 150 0.30 -1.99 24.01
CA PRO A 150 0.82 -2.26 25.37
C PRO A 150 1.75 -3.48 25.43
N SER A 151 1.64 -4.40 24.47
CA SER A 151 2.46 -5.60 24.38
C SER A 151 3.84 -5.35 23.76
N HIS A 152 3.99 -4.26 22.98
CA HIS A 152 5.25 -3.92 22.30
C HIS A 152 6.29 -3.39 23.30
N LYS A 153 7.50 -3.96 23.23
CA LYS A 153 8.62 -3.60 24.14
C LYS A 153 9.83 -3.02 23.39
N GLY A 154 9.77 -2.97 22.08
CA GLY A 154 10.82 -2.41 21.24
C GLY A 154 10.70 -0.90 21.04
N LEU A 155 11.50 -0.38 20.11
CA LEU A 155 11.33 0.98 19.60
C LEU A 155 10.00 1.10 18.86
N PRO A 156 9.37 2.29 18.84
CA PRO A 156 8.14 2.48 18.09
C PRO A 156 8.30 2.12 16.61
N ASP A 157 7.35 1.37 16.07
CA ASP A 157 7.39 0.79 14.72
C ASP A 157 6.77 1.74 13.69
N ASP A 158 7.51 2.10 12.63
CA ASP A 158 7.04 3.01 11.57
C ASP A 158 6.02 2.37 10.60
N ARG A 159 6.00 1.05 10.49
CA ARG A 159 5.10 0.33 9.59
C ARG A 159 3.62 0.51 9.94
N PRO A 160 3.16 0.24 11.18
CA PRO A 160 1.75 0.44 11.52
C PRO A 160 1.34 1.92 11.53
N GLN A 161 2.28 2.87 11.76
CA GLN A 161 1.99 4.29 11.61
C GLN A 161 1.63 4.61 10.16
N ALA A 162 2.45 4.12 9.22
CA ALA A 162 2.20 4.29 7.80
C ALA A 162 0.87 3.66 7.37
N LEU A 163 0.61 2.42 7.81
CA LEU A 163 -0.65 1.73 7.52
C LEU A 163 -1.86 2.48 8.11
N ALA A 164 -1.72 3.11 9.27
CA ALA A 164 -2.80 3.90 9.87
C ALA A 164 -3.16 5.15 9.06
N VAL A 165 -2.16 5.77 8.40
CA VAL A 165 -2.41 6.87 7.46
C VAL A 165 -3.08 6.34 6.19
N VAL A 166 -2.51 5.31 5.55
CA VAL A 166 -3.02 4.81 4.26
C VAL A 166 -4.38 4.11 4.36
N SER A 167 -4.75 3.62 5.54
CA SER A 167 -6.08 3.06 5.82
C SER A 167 -7.13 4.12 6.18
N GLY A 168 -6.71 5.37 6.41
CA GLY A 168 -7.58 6.43 6.93
C GLY A 168 -7.97 6.24 8.40
N THR A 169 -7.14 5.51 9.17
CA THR A 169 -7.34 5.34 10.63
C THR A 169 -6.91 6.57 11.40
N LEU A 170 -5.82 7.22 11.00
CA LEU A 170 -5.35 8.46 11.62
C LEU A 170 -6.12 9.65 11.04
N PRO A 171 -6.80 10.47 11.86
CA PRO A 171 -7.38 11.73 11.40
C PRO A 171 -6.31 12.68 10.83
N ASP A 172 -6.65 13.40 9.76
CA ASP A 172 -5.75 14.34 9.08
C ASP A 172 -5.28 15.49 9.98
N THR A 173 -6.10 15.91 10.93
CA THR A 173 -5.75 16.91 11.95
C THR A 173 -4.56 16.50 12.82
N LEU A 174 -4.21 15.21 12.87
CA LEU A 174 -3.09 14.65 13.63
C LEU A 174 -1.83 14.41 12.78
N TYR A 175 -1.88 14.66 11.47
CA TYR A 175 -0.71 14.51 10.58
C TYR A 175 0.51 15.31 11.05
N PRO A 176 0.39 16.58 11.52
CA PRO A 176 1.54 17.31 12.05
C PRO A 176 2.19 16.66 13.27
N ALA A 177 1.40 15.99 14.13
CA ALA A 177 1.92 15.30 15.31
C ALA A 177 2.71 14.03 14.92
N LEU A 178 2.26 13.30 13.88
CA LEU A 178 2.92 12.08 13.41
C LEU A 178 4.14 12.36 12.50
N ARG A 179 4.17 13.48 11.78
CA ARG A 179 5.24 13.79 10.80
C ARG A 179 6.67 13.56 11.31
N PRO A 180 7.07 14.08 12.51
CA PRO A 180 8.46 13.95 13.00
C PRO A 180 8.87 12.48 13.19
N PHE A 181 7.92 11.60 13.46
CA PHE A 181 8.14 10.18 13.68
C PHE A 181 8.84 9.50 12.50
N PHE A 182 8.40 9.79 11.27
CA PHE A 182 8.97 9.21 10.05
C PHE A 182 10.38 9.72 9.71
N GLY A 183 10.86 10.77 10.37
CA GLY A 183 12.25 11.23 10.30
C GLY A 183 13.16 10.57 11.34
N GLN A 184 12.61 9.81 12.29
CA GLN A 184 13.31 9.22 13.43
C GLN A 184 13.32 7.68 13.42
N GLN A 185 12.32 7.05 12.82
CA GLN A 185 12.14 5.59 12.80
C GLN A 185 12.27 5.04 11.38
N TYR A 186 13.05 3.96 11.23
CA TYR A 186 13.43 3.36 9.94
C TYR A 186 13.43 1.83 9.99
N HIS A 187 12.36 1.24 10.56
CA HIS A 187 12.23 -0.21 10.75
C HIS A 187 11.64 -0.93 9.54
N ALA A 188 10.89 -0.23 8.69
CA ALA A 188 10.27 -0.79 7.49
C ALA A 188 11.32 -1.41 6.57
N SER A 189 11.08 -2.64 6.09
CA SER A 189 11.83 -3.25 4.99
C SER A 189 11.54 -2.52 3.66
N PRO A 190 12.26 -2.80 2.57
CA PRO A 190 11.92 -2.24 1.26
C PRO A 190 10.46 -2.50 0.83
N TYR A 191 9.87 -3.62 1.25
CA TYR A 191 8.45 -3.92 1.03
C TYR A 191 7.52 -2.94 1.74
N MET A 192 7.73 -2.72 3.04
CA MET A 192 6.90 -1.84 3.85
C MET A 192 7.21 -0.35 3.66
N GLU A 193 8.42 -0.02 3.18
CA GLU A 193 8.83 1.36 2.91
C GLU A 193 7.91 2.06 1.89
N LYS A 194 7.33 1.31 0.94
CA LYS A 194 6.29 1.83 0.04
C LYS A 194 5.18 2.55 0.80
N TYR A 195 4.69 1.94 1.86
CA TYR A 195 3.56 2.49 2.65
C TYR A 195 3.98 3.68 3.48
N VAL A 196 5.23 3.71 3.96
CA VAL A 196 5.79 4.88 4.66
C VAL A 196 5.90 6.08 3.72
N LEU A 197 6.45 5.88 2.52
CA LEU A 197 6.55 6.93 1.49
C LEU A 197 5.16 7.41 1.05
N GLN A 198 4.22 6.49 0.86
CA GLN A 198 2.84 6.80 0.52
C GLN A 198 2.15 7.60 1.63
N ALA A 199 2.33 7.20 2.89
CA ALA A 199 1.78 7.92 4.04
C ALA A 199 2.29 9.36 4.10
N LEU A 200 3.59 9.59 3.93
CA LEU A 200 4.17 10.92 3.86
C LEU A 200 3.53 11.77 2.75
N CYS A 201 3.32 11.20 1.56
CA CYS A 201 2.66 11.89 0.46
C CYS A 201 1.18 12.19 0.77
N LEU A 202 0.43 11.24 1.33
CA LEU A 202 -0.97 11.44 1.72
C LEU A 202 -1.13 12.52 2.80
N MET A 203 -0.14 12.65 3.68
CA MET A 203 -0.08 13.71 4.68
C MET A 203 0.37 15.07 4.10
N GLY A 204 0.69 15.15 2.80
CA GLY A 204 1.17 16.37 2.14
C GLY A 204 2.68 16.63 2.26
N TYR A 205 3.45 15.71 2.85
CA TYR A 205 4.89 15.88 3.06
C TYR A 205 5.75 15.23 1.95
N HIS A 206 5.47 15.62 0.70
CA HIS A 206 6.12 15.07 -0.50
C HIS A 206 7.66 15.24 -0.47
N GLN A 207 8.16 16.36 0.08
CA GLN A 207 9.59 16.57 0.25
C GLN A 207 10.23 15.56 1.19
N ASP A 208 9.57 15.26 2.32
CA ASP A 208 10.06 14.28 3.29
C ASP A 208 10.06 12.88 2.68
N ALA A 209 9.05 12.54 1.87
CA ALA A 209 8.99 11.29 1.13
C ALA A 209 10.18 11.15 0.16
N LEU A 210 10.47 12.20 -0.63
CA LEU A 210 11.62 12.19 -1.54
C LEU A 210 12.96 12.09 -0.81
N ASN A 211 13.13 12.80 0.31
CA ASN A 211 14.34 12.73 1.11
C ASN A 211 14.53 11.34 1.71
N ARG A 212 13.47 10.75 2.27
CA ARG A 212 13.49 9.40 2.83
C ARG A 212 13.78 8.36 1.75
N MET A 213 13.16 8.46 0.60
CA MET A 213 13.41 7.59 -0.55
C MET A 213 14.89 7.61 -0.95
N LYS A 214 15.47 8.80 -1.16
CA LYS A 214 16.91 8.95 -1.48
C LYS A 214 17.81 8.33 -0.42
N LEU A 215 17.51 8.55 0.86
CA LEU A 215 18.27 8.01 1.96
C LEU A 215 18.24 6.48 1.98
N ARG A 216 17.03 5.91 1.92
CA ARG A 216 16.83 4.46 2.12
C ARG A 216 17.31 3.62 0.96
N TYR A 217 17.10 4.06 -0.28
CA TYR A 217 17.45 3.30 -1.48
C TYR A 217 18.85 3.59 -2.02
N ARG A 218 19.62 4.45 -1.35
CA ARG A 218 20.95 4.87 -1.80
C ARG A 218 21.87 3.67 -2.08
N ALA A 219 21.95 2.70 -1.18
CA ALA A 219 22.80 1.53 -1.37
C ALA A 219 22.45 0.73 -2.64
N MET A 220 21.15 0.65 -2.99
CA MET A 220 20.71 -0.02 -4.22
C MET A 220 21.05 0.80 -5.47
N THR A 221 20.88 2.14 -5.41
CA THR A 221 21.12 3.03 -6.56
C THR A 221 22.60 3.26 -6.83
N ASP A 222 23.44 3.24 -5.80
CA ASP A 222 24.89 3.40 -5.91
C ASP A 222 25.59 2.06 -6.25
N SER A 223 24.87 0.94 -6.16
CA SER A 223 25.39 -0.38 -6.50
C SER A 223 25.62 -0.52 -8.01
N PRO A 224 26.63 -1.29 -8.46
CA PRO A 224 26.75 -1.66 -9.87
C PRO A 224 25.65 -2.60 -10.37
N LEU A 225 24.83 -3.17 -9.46
CA LEU A 225 23.68 -3.97 -9.83
C LEU A 225 22.54 -3.06 -10.30
N THR A 226 21.83 -3.49 -11.34
CA THR A 226 20.70 -2.77 -11.91
C THR A 226 19.36 -3.26 -11.37
N THR A 227 19.35 -3.82 -10.16
CA THR A 227 18.20 -4.47 -9.54
C THR A 227 17.90 -3.86 -8.18
N LEU A 228 16.68 -4.07 -7.71
CA LEU A 228 16.25 -3.75 -6.35
C LEU A 228 16.34 -5.01 -5.48
N TRP A 229 16.72 -4.82 -4.21
CA TRP A 229 17.03 -5.91 -3.30
C TRP A 229 15.85 -6.24 -2.38
N GLU A 230 15.82 -7.46 -1.88
CA GLU A 230 14.83 -7.93 -0.94
C GLU A 230 14.86 -7.20 0.40
N GLY A 231 16.06 -6.91 0.91
CA GLY A 231 16.32 -6.18 2.15
C GLY A 231 17.20 -4.96 1.93
N TRP A 232 17.47 -4.18 2.99
CA TRP A 232 18.39 -3.04 2.95
C TRP A 232 19.86 -3.45 2.89
N GLY A 233 20.15 -4.69 3.27
CA GLY A 233 21.43 -5.39 3.09
C GLY A 233 21.15 -6.84 2.70
N ILE A 234 22.13 -7.51 2.09
CA ILE A 234 22.02 -8.88 1.59
C ILE A 234 23.16 -9.74 2.19
N GLY A 235 22.89 -11.02 2.40
CA GLY A 235 23.86 -11.93 3.03
C GLY A 235 24.09 -11.58 4.49
N SER A 236 25.36 -11.49 4.90
CA SER A 236 25.74 -11.17 6.27
C SER A 236 25.40 -9.74 6.73
N GLU A 237 25.18 -8.83 5.78
CA GLU A 237 24.79 -7.44 6.04
C GLU A 237 23.28 -7.26 6.17
N GLY A 238 22.51 -8.29 5.83
CA GLY A 238 21.05 -8.31 5.91
C GLY A 238 20.53 -9.23 7.00
N PHE A 239 19.39 -9.86 6.74
CA PHE A 239 18.75 -10.83 7.64
C PHE A 239 19.24 -12.28 7.43
N GLY A 240 20.45 -12.47 6.94
CA GLY A 240 21.07 -13.79 6.73
C GLY A 240 20.65 -14.50 5.43
N GLY A 241 20.00 -13.80 4.51
CA GLY A 241 19.50 -14.33 3.24
C GLY A 241 19.09 -13.21 2.30
N GLY A 242 18.13 -13.52 1.45
CA GLY A 242 17.54 -12.56 0.54
C GLY A 242 18.16 -12.59 -0.86
N THR A 243 17.56 -11.82 -1.73
CA THR A 243 17.92 -11.77 -3.15
C THR A 243 18.27 -10.36 -3.59
N TYR A 244 19.19 -10.26 -4.57
CA TYR A 244 19.52 -9.00 -5.22
C TYR A 244 18.56 -8.61 -6.35
N ASN A 245 17.48 -9.34 -6.53
CA ASN A 245 16.44 -9.04 -7.51
C ASN A 245 15.07 -9.38 -6.94
N HIS A 246 14.43 -8.41 -6.32
CA HIS A 246 13.15 -8.59 -5.64
C HIS A 246 12.19 -7.44 -5.95
N ALA A 247 11.17 -7.72 -6.74
CA ALA A 247 10.25 -6.71 -7.26
C ALA A 247 9.46 -5.95 -6.18
N TRP A 248 9.28 -6.50 -4.98
CA TRP A 248 8.53 -5.82 -3.92
C TRP A 248 9.17 -4.50 -3.45
N SER A 249 10.46 -4.32 -3.74
CA SER A 249 11.19 -3.08 -3.44
C SER A 249 10.91 -1.95 -4.45
N GLY A 250 10.11 -2.21 -5.48
CA GLY A 250 9.69 -1.22 -6.49
C GLY A 250 8.70 -0.16 -6.02
N GLY A 251 8.40 -0.09 -4.72
CA GLY A 251 7.51 0.90 -4.12
C GLY A 251 7.79 2.35 -4.52
N PRO A 252 9.06 2.81 -4.58
CA PRO A 252 9.39 4.17 -5.04
C PRO A 252 8.82 4.53 -6.40
N LEU A 253 8.81 3.60 -7.36
CA LEU A 253 8.26 3.85 -8.69
C LEU A 253 6.76 4.18 -8.62
N THR A 254 6.00 3.44 -7.80
CA THR A 254 4.58 3.73 -7.56
C THR A 254 4.41 5.11 -6.93
N VAL A 255 5.21 5.43 -5.90
CA VAL A 255 5.13 6.71 -5.20
C VAL A 255 5.48 7.89 -6.13
N MET A 256 6.53 7.77 -6.92
CA MET A 256 6.91 8.79 -7.90
C MET A 256 5.82 9.00 -8.95
N SER A 257 5.21 7.94 -9.45
CA SER A 257 4.15 8.01 -10.46
C SER A 257 2.85 8.58 -9.90
N GLN A 258 2.37 8.04 -8.77
CA GLN A 258 1.03 8.36 -8.24
C GLN A 258 1.01 9.63 -7.40
N TYR A 259 2.09 9.96 -6.70
CA TYR A 259 2.11 11.08 -5.75
C TYR A 259 3.02 12.23 -6.15
N ILE A 260 4.17 11.98 -6.77
CA ILE A 260 5.08 13.05 -7.19
C ILE A 260 4.68 13.58 -8.57
N ALA A 261 4.50 12.70 -9.56
CA ALA A 261 3.91 13.06 -10.84
C ALA A 261 2.38 13.24 -10.74
N GLY A 262 1.77 12.68 -9.70
CA GLY A 262 0.36 12.84 -9.36
C GLY A 262 -0.60 12.13 -10.31
N ILE A 263 -0.17 11.11 -11.05
CA ILE A 263 -0.99 10.38 -12.03
C ILE A 263 -1.67 9.21 -11.35
N GLU A 264 -2.94 9.36 -10.99
CA GLU A 264 -3.69 8.39 -10.19
C GLU A 264 -5.01 7.97 -10.86
N PRO A 265 -5.30 6.67 -11.01
CA PRO A 265 -6.56 6.22 -11.58
C PRO A 265 -7.72 6.52 -10.64
N THR A 266 -8.77 7.18 -11.15
CA THR A 266 -10.06 7.40 -10.48
C THR A 266 -11.15 6.48 -11.00
N ALA A 267 -10.89 5.78 -12.13
CA ALA A 267 -11.69 4.70 -12.65
C ALA A 267 -10.80 3.59 -13.22
N PRO A 268 -11.29 2.33 -13.25
CA PRO A 268 -10.49 1.18 -13.68
C PRO A 268 -9.87 1.36 -15.07
N ALA A 269 -8.65 0.83 -15.23
CA ALA A 269 -7.81 0.95 -16.44
C ALA A 269 -7.57 2.40 -16.89
N PHE A 270 -7.51 3.34 -15.95
CA PHE A 270 -7.32 4.76 -16.23
C PHE A 270 -8.37 5.36 -17.19
N ARG A 271 -9.57 4.81 -17.25
CA ARG A 271 -10.66 5.43 -18.03
C ARG A 271 -10.93 6.86 -17.59
N ARG A 272 -10.81 7.11 -16.30
CA ARG A 272 -10.66 8.43 -15.70
C ARG A 272 -9.48 8.43 -14.74
N PHE A 273 -8.73 9.51 -14.72
CA PHE A 273 -7.59 9.66 -13.83
C PHE A 273 -7.41 11.12 -13.41
N ARG A 274 -6.81 11.29 -12.25
CA ARG A 274 -6.40 12.60 -11.76
C ARG A 274 -4.93 12.80 -12.07
N VAL A 275 -4.56 14.04 -12.39
CA VAL A 275 -3.17 14.49 -12.48
C VAL A 275 -3.00 15.68 -11.55
N SER A 276 -2.29 15.48 -10.45
CA SER A 276 -2.02 16.47 -9.41
C SER A 276 -0.54 16.40 -9.02
N PRO A 277 0.35 17.06 -9.80
CA PRO A 277 1.78 17.00 -9.55
C PRO A 277 2.18 17.69 -8.25
N HIS A 278 3.04 17.05 -7.47
CA HIS A 278 3.65 17.59 -6.25
C HIS A 278 5.18 17.55 -6.36
N PRO A 279 5.79 18.45 -7.15
CA PRO A 279 7.22 18.38 -7.48
C PRO A 279 8.15 18.63 -6.29
N ALA A 280 7.66 19.19 -5.18
CA ALA A 280 8.50 19.54 -4.03
C ALA A 280 9.74 20.36 -4.48
N HIS A 281 10.97 19.92 -4.18
CA HIS A 281 12.21 20.57 -4.61
C HIS A 281 12.65 20.22 -6.05
N LEU A 282 11.94 19.34 -6.73
CA LEU A 282 12.29 18.96 -8.11
C LEU A 282 11.91 20.09 -9.08
N ASN A 283 12.83 20.47 -9.96
CA ASN A 283 12.57 21.42 -11.02
C ASN A 283 12.00 20.79 -12.28
N GLN A 284 12.11 19.46 -12.38
CA GLN A 284 11.63 18.72 -13.54
C GLN A 284 10.98 17.41 -13.12
N ILE A 285 9.89 17.07 -13.79
CA ILE A 285 9.27 15.74 -13.73
C ILE A 285 9.06 15.27 -15.18
N ARG A 286 9.42 14.02 -15.43
CA ARG A 286 9.08 13.30 -16.66
C ARG A 286 8.49 11.96 -16.24
N ALA A 287 7.23 11.73 -16.58
CA ALA A 287 6.52 10.51 -16.22
C ALA A 287 5.82 9.90 -17.43
N VAL A 288 5.91 8.58 -17.53
CA VAL A 288 5.19 7.79 -18.52
C VAL A 288 4.47 6.67 -17.81
N VAL A 289 3.15 6.64 -17.90
CA VAL A 289 2.32 5.56 -17.35
C VAL A 289 1.77 4.74 -18.52
N PRO A 290 2.25 3.51 -18.70
CA PRO A 290 1.77 2.64 -19.76
C PRO A 290 0.36 2.13 -19.45
N LEU A 291 -0.48 2.11 -20.47
CA LEU A 291 -1.83 1.56 -20.44
C LEU A 291 -1.94 0.37 -21.41
N SER A 292 -3.05 -0.37 -21.30
CA SER A 292 -3.34 -1.44 -22.24
C SER A 292 -3.44 -0.92 -23.70
N GLY A 293 -3.09 -1.75 -24.66
CA GLY A 293 -3.18 -1.41 -26.10
C GLY A 293 -2.11 -0.43 -26.58
N LYS A 294 -0.92 -0.44 -25.99
CA LYS A 294 0.22 0.44 -26.35
C LYS A 294 -0.08 1.95 -26.19
N ARG A 295 -1.03 2.30 -25.32
CA ARG A 295 -1.34 3.68 -24.98
C ARG A 295 -0.51 4.10 -23.75
N GLU A 296 -0.27 5.38 -23.61
CA GLU A 296 0.53 5.94 -22.51
C GLU A 296 -0.04 7.28 -22.08
N ILE A 297 0.00 7.55 -20.78
CA ILE A 297 -0.14 8.91 -20.25
C ILE A 297 1.28 9.45 -20.11
N ARG A 298 1.54 10.63 -20.67
CA ARG A 298 2.83 11.30 -20.56
C ARG A 298 2.67 12.65 -19.86
N LEU A 299 3.53 12.91 -18.88
CA LEU A 299 3.60 14.17 -18.17
C LEU A 299 5.02 14.72 -18.27
N SER A 300 5.14 15.95 -18.70
CA SER A 300 6.33 16.77 -18.56
C SER A 300 6.01 17.97 -17.70
N LEU A 301 6.83 18.22 -16.69
CA LEU A 301 6.76 19.41 -15.85
C LEU A 301 8.16 20.00 -15.75
N ASP A 302 8.30 21.31 -16.06
CA ASP A 302 9.49 22.11 -15.86
C ASP A 302 9.11 23.34 -15.05
N LYS A 303 9.78 23.58 -13.93
CA LYS A 303 9.49 24.74 -13.08
C LYS A 303 10.74 25.46 -12.62
N ASP A 304 10.56 26.74 -12.41
CA ASP A 304 11.47 27.60 -11.65
C ASP A 304 10.70 28.36 -10.54
N SER A 305 11.27 29.43 -10.01
CA SER A 305 10.65 30.25 -8.95
C SER A 305 9.42 31.05 -9.37
N ARG A 306 9.14 31.16 -10.67
CA ARG A 306 8.10 32.04 -11.21
C ARG A 306 7.15 31.33 -12.17
N ARG A 307 7.60 30.28 -12.81
CA ARG A 307 6.89 29.60 -13.89
C ARG A 307 6.90 28.08 -13.69
N CYS A 308 5.80 27.46 -14.08
CA CYS A 308 5.66 26.01 -14.13
C CYS A 308 5.03 25.66 -15.49
N ASP A 309 5.82 25.09 -16.39
CA ASP A 309 5.37 24.62 -17.68
C ASP A 309 4.99 23.14 -17.57
N ILE A 310 3.77 22.82 -17.96
CA ILE A 310 3.25 21.45 -17.88
C ILE A 310 2.70 21.04 -19.24
N VAL A 311 3.14 19.90 -19.73
CA VAL A 311 2.58 19.22 -20.90
C VAL A 311 2.04 17.87 -20.48
N LEU A 312 0.76 17.65 -20.72
CA LEU A 312 0.06 16.40 -20.43
C LEU A 312 -0.49 15.81 -21.73
N GLU A 313 -0.02 14.62 -22.09
CA GLU A 313 -0.60 13.83 -23.18
C GLU A 313 -1.63 12.86 -22.62
N VAL A 314 -2.89 13.04 -23.02
CA VAL A 314 -4.04 12.23 -22.58
C VAL A 314 -4.40 11.25 -23.70
N PRO A 315 -4.31 9.93 -23.48
CA PRO A 315 -4.64 8.94 -24.49
C PRO A 315 -6.12 8.98 -24.88
N GLN A 316 -6.40 8.70 -26.16
CA GLN A 316 -7.76 8.61 -26.67
C GLN A 316 -8.60 7.59 -25.86
N GLY A 317 -9.83 7.96 -25.53
CA GLY A 317 -10.78 7.16 -24.76
C GLY A 317 -10.54 7.17 -23.26
N THR A 318 -9.78 8.15 -22.77
CA THR A 318 -9.61 8.42 -21.34
C THR A 318 -9.94 9.88 -21.01
N GLU A 319 -10.25 10.14 -19.74
CA GLU A 319 -10.52 11.49 -19.22
C GLU A 319 -9.53 11.83 -18.10
N ALA A 320 -8.90 12.99 -18.18
CA ALA A 320 -8.01 13.52 -17.15
C ALA A 320 -8.67 14.67 -16.39
N CYS A 321 -8.63 14.62 -15.06
CA CYS A 321 -8.86 15.78 -14.20
C CYS A 321 -7.50 16.31 -13.76
N PHE A 322 -7.17 17.54 -14.19
CA PHE A 322 -5.89 18.16 -13.86
C PHE A 322 -6.05 19.16 -12.71
N CYS A 323 -5.15 19.06 -11.71
CA CYS A 323 -5.02 20.01 -10.61
C CYS A 323 -3.66 20.69 -10.71
N LEU A 324 -3.64 22.02 -10.67
CA LEU A 324 -2.37 22.76 -10.64
C LEU A 324 -1.57 22.42 -9.38
N PRO A 325 -0.24 22.39 -9.48
CA PRO A 325 0.62 22.31 -8.30
C PRO A 325 0.39 23.48 -7.35
N ASP A 326 0.60 23.25 -6.05
CA ASP A 326 0.45 24.27 -5.03
C ASP A 326 1.32 25.49 -5.31
N GLY A 327 0.73 26.69 -5.14
CA GLY A 327 1.42 27.98 -5.37
C GLY A 327 1.38 28.47 -6.81
N TYR A 328 0.75 27.75 -7.74
CA TYR A 328 0.57 28.21 -9.13
C TYR A 328 -0.91 28.44 -9.45
N THR A 329 -1.15 29.46 -10.26
CA THR A 329 -2.48 29.79 -10.81
C THR A 329 -2.40 29.71 -12.34
N GLY A 330 -3.46 29.18 -12.97
CA GLY A 330 -3.57 29.07 -14.44
C GLY A 330 -3.89 30.39 -15.13
#